data_595cf58e22e171c5bf61ec38bc34e99a
#
_entry.id   595cf58e22e171c5bf61ec38bc34e99a
#
_cell.length_a   1.000
_cell.length_b   1.000
_cell.length_c   1.000
_cell.angle_alpha   90.00
_cell.angle_beta   90.00
_cell.angle_gamma   90.00
#
_symmetry.space_group_name_H-M   'P 1'
#
loop_
_entity.id
_entity.type
_entity.pdbx_description
1 polymer ?
#
loop_
_entity_poly.entity_id
_entity_poly.type
_entity_poly.pdbx_seq_one_letter_code
_entity_poly.pdbx_strand_id
1 'polypeptide(L)'
;MPRSLLILALLCFSGSGLASSSSMRVLPDHRMTIEVTATERNQLLTEMREFLHGLHNIQLALAKQDMKTVAVIAKPMGPLLERITAGLREKLPEQFQELAIAQNEAFQNLARIAENKRDIGAALEQTAEIMTYCSGCHDSFRFEVKTPAKVRR
;
A
#
# COMPACT_ATOMS: atom_id res chain seq x y z
N MET A 1 -38.19 60.87 32.23
CA MET A 1 -37.23 60.17 31.32
C MET A 1 -36.08 59.59 32.14
N PRO A 2 -36.08 58.34 32.54
CA PRO A 2 -34.91 57.73 33.14
C PRO A 2 -34.22 56.80 32.15
N ARG A 3 -32.93 56.97 32.01
CA ARG A 3 -31.99 56.16 31.25
C ARG A 3 -31.71 54.87 32.04
N SER A 4 -32.15 53.72 31.54
CA SER A 4 -31.76 52.40 32.08
C SER A 4 -30.40 52.00 31.56
N LEU A 5 -29.40 51.91 32.43
CA LEU A 5 -28.13 51.32 32.21
C LEU A 5 -28.24 49.78 32.29
N LEU A 6 -28.12 49.11 31.17
CA LEU A 6 -27.95 47.65 31.11
C LEU A 6 -26.46 47.32 31.29
N ILE A 7 -26.13 46.79 32.46
CA ILE A 7 -24.79 46.23 32.75
C ILE A 7 -24.76 44.81 32.23
N LEU A 8 -24.00 44.61 31.13
CA LEU A 8 -23.78 43.28 30.55
C LEU A 8 -22.60 42.64 31.29
N ALA A 9 -22.87 41.69 32.18
CA ALA A 9 -21.86 40.92 32.89
C ALA A 9 -21.27 39.86 31.95
N LEU A 10 -20.03 40.06 31.50
CA LEU A 10 -19.26 39.09 30.73
C LEU A 10 -18.73 38.02 31.69
N LEU A 11 -19.38 36.84 31.72
CA LEU A 11 -18.87 35.66 32.41
C LEU A 11 -17.77 35.02 31.57
N CYS A 12 -16.51 35.25 31.93
CA CYS A 12 -15.36 34.52 31.40
C CYS A 12 -15.40 33.06 31.90
N PHE A 13 -15.89 32.17 31.06
CA PHE A 13 -15.84 30.73 31.31
C PHE A 13 -14.43 30.23 31.00
N SER A 14 -13.57 30.22 32.03
CA SER A 14 -12.23 29.60 31.94
C SER A 14 -12.38 28.08 31.91
N GLY A 15 -12.62 27.53 30.71
CA GLY A 15 -12.62 26.09 30.48
C GLY A 15 -11.18 25.55 30.53
N SER A 16 -10.77 25.02 31.68
CA SER A 16 -9.53 24.22 31.80
C SER A 16 -9.71 22.94 30.99
N GLY A 17 -9.34 22.96 29.70
CA GLY A 17 -9.30 21.80 28.86
C GLY A 17 -8.22 20.84 29.40
N LEU A 18 -8.66 19.79 30.10
CA LEU A 18 -7.82 18.62 30.37
C LEU A 18 -7.45 18.01 29.02
N ALA A 19 -6.25 18.32 28.53
CA ALA A 19 -5.66 17.63 27.39
C ALA A 19 -5.42 16.17 27.81
N SER A 20 -6.40 15.30 27.54
CA SER A 20 -6.25 13.86 27.64
C SER A 20 -5.20 13.44 26.62
N SER A 21 -3.97 13.25 27.05
CA SER A 21 -2.94 12.60 26.24
C SER A 21 -3.35 11.14 26.05
N SER A 22 -4.12 10.88 25.00
CA SER A 22 -4.37 9.52 24.54
C SER A 22 -3.03 8.93 24.11
N SER A 23 -2.37 8.18 25.01
CA SER A 23 -1.24 7.37 24.63
C SER A 23 -1.73 6.37 23.59
N MET A 24 -1.32 6.56 22.34
CA MET A 24 -1.63 5.66 21.24
C MET A 24 -1.03 4.30 21.61
N ARG A 25 -1.88 3.33 21.98
CA ARG A 25 -1.44 1.96 22.21
C ARG A 25 -0.89 1.43 20.90
N VAL A 26 0.41 1.23 20.82
CA VAL A 26 1.02 0.48 19.73
C VAL A 26 0.55 -0.96 19.89
N LEU A 27 -0.32 -1.41 18.98
CA LEU A 27 -0.75 -2.81 18.96
C LEU A 27 0.43 -3.69 18.53
N PRO A 28 0.55 -4.91 19.05
CA PRO A 28 1.57 -5.85 18.61
C PRO A 28 1.44 -6.10 17.10
N ASP A 29 2.58 -6.15 16.41
CA ASP A 29 2.62 -6.52 14.99
C ASP A 29 2.55 -8.05 14.87
N HIS A 30 1.42 -8.57 14.41
CA HIS A 30 1.17 -10.00 14.27
C HIS A 30 1.48 -10.55 12.87
N ARG A 31 2.02 -9.71 11.97
CA ARG A 31 2.39 -10.16 10.63
C ARG A 31 3.49 -11.22 10.68
N MET A 32 3.40 -12.19 9.77
CA MET A 32 4.44 -13.20 9.59
C MET A 32 5.76 -12.53 9.21
N THR A 33 6.82 -12.82 9.96
CA THR A 33 8.15 -12.31 9.66
C THR A 33 8.85 -13.20 8.64
N ILE A 34 9.33 -12.58 7.55
CA ILE A 34 10.17 -13.21 6.54
C ILE A 34 11.59 -12.69 6.71
N GLU A 35 12.54 -13.57 7.07
CA GLU A 35 13.94 -13.20 7.24
C GLU A 35 14.63 -13.07 5.88
N VAL A 36 15.23 -11.91 5.64
CA VAL A 36 15.93 -11.59 4.39
C VAL A 36 17.29 -10.96 4.65
N THR A 37 18.16 -10.97 3.67
CA THR A 37 19.39 -10.17 3.68
C THR A 37 19.07 -8.69 3.35
N ALA A 38 20.00 -7.79 3.63
CA ALA A 38 19.85 -6.37 3.27
C ALA A 38 19.69 -6.19 1.74
N THR A 39 20.39 -6.99 0.94
CA THR A 39 20.29 -6.98 -0.53
C THR A 39 18.91 -7.44 -1.01
N GLU A 40 18.40 -8.54 -0.48
CA GLU A 40 17.06 -9.05 -0.81
C GLU A 40 15.97 -8.07 -0.41
N ARG A 41 16.09 -7.46 0.79
CA ARG A 41 15.16 -6.39 1.21
C ARG A 41 15.18 -5.21 0.24
N ASN A 42 16.35 -4.77 -0.19
CA ASN A 42 16.47 -3.68 -1.16
C ASN A 42 15.85 -4.04 -2.51
N GLN A 43 16.00 -5.29 -2.95
CA GLN A 43 15.35 -5.79 -4.16
C GLN A 43 13.82 -5.70 -4.04
N LEU A 44 13.25 -6.23 -2.96
CA LEU A 44 11.79 -6.14 -2.71
C LEU A 44 11.30 -4.70 -2.65
N LEU A 45 12.03 -3.80 -1.97
CA LEU A 45 11.66 -2.38 -1.92
C LEU A 45 11.72 -1.70 -3.29
N THR A 46 12.60 -2.17 -4.19
CA THR A 46 12.62 -1.68 -5.57
C THR A 46 11.37 -2.13 -6.31
N GLU A 47 10.99 -3.41 -6.22
CA GLU A 47 9.75 -3.92 -6.81
C GLU A 47 8.51 -3.17 -6.28
N MET A 48 8.46 -2.90 -4.98
CA MET A 48 7.34 -2.15 -4.38
C MET A 48 7.24 -0.72 -4.94
N ARG A 49 8.38 -0.05 -5.16
CA ARG A 49 8.38 1.27 -5.80
C ARG A 49 7.92 1.21 -7.26
N GLU A 50 8.36 0.20 -8.01
CA GLU A 50 7.89 0.00 -9.39
C GLU A 50 6.38 -0.24 -9.46
N PHE A 51 5.81 -1.05 -8.54
CA PHE A 51 4.36 -1.21 -8.44
C PHE A 51 3.65 0.12 -8.16
N LEU A 52 4.16 0.92 -7.22
CA LEU A 52 3.57 2.22 -6.88
C LEU A 52 3.62 3.19 -8.07
N HIS A 53 4.75 3.28 -8.76
CA HIS A 53 4.89 4.11 -9.96
C HIS A 53 3.96 3.64 -11.09
N GLY A 54 3.86 2.33 -11.30
CA GLY A 54 2.95 1.76 -12.29
C GLY A 54 1.49 2.07 -11.99
N LEU A 55 1.04 1.87 -10.76
CA LEU A 55 -0.33 2.20 -10.33
C LEU A 55 -0.61 3.70 -10.46
N HIS A 56 0.34 4.56 -10.07
CA HIS A 56 0.20 6.01 -10.27
C HIS A 56 -0.01 6.36 -11.74
N ASN A 57 0.79 5.81 -12.64
CA ASN A 57 0.68 6.07 -14.08
C ASN A 57 -0.60 5.48 -14.68
N ILE A 58 -1.06 4.31 -14.22
CA ILE A 58 -2.36 3.72 -14.58
C ILE A 58 -3.48 4.68 -14.20
N GLN A 59 -3.49 5.21 -12.96
CA GLN A 59 -4.51 6.17 -12.52
C GLN A 59 -4.51 7.45 -13.35
N LEU A 60 -3.34 7.98 -13.71
CA LEU A 60 -3.25 9.14 -14.60
C LEU A 60 -3.81 8.86 -16.01
N ALA A 61 -3.54 7.67 -16.54
CA ALA A 61 -4.06 7.26 -17.85
C ALA A 61 -5.59 7.06 -17.82
N LEU A 62 -6.12 6.42 -16.75
CA LEU A 62 -7.56 6.27 -16.53
C LEU A 62 -8.27 7.62 -16.42
N ALA A 63 -7.70 8.56 -15.67
CA ALA A 63 -8.26 9.92 -15.56
C ALA A 63 -8.33 10.67 -16.89
N LYS A 64 -7.44 10.32 -17.84
CA LYS A 64 -7.43 10.84 -19.21
C LYS A 64 -8.21 9.97 -20.21
N GLN A 65 -8.82 8.90 -19.75
CA GLN A 65 -9.50 7.89 -20.58
C GLN A 65 -8.57 7.25 -21.63
N ASP A 66 -7.26 7.27 -21.39
CA ASP A 66 -6.25 6.70 -22.28
C ASP A 66 -6.04 5.20 -21.98
N MET A 67 -6.99 4.39 -22.44
CA MET A 67 -6.98 2.94 -22.24
C MET A 67 -5.78 2.25 -22.92
N LYS A 68 -5.25 2.84 -23.99
CA LYS A 68 -4.05 2.30 -24.64
C LYS A 68 -2.85 2.38 -23.69
N THR A 69 -2.66 3.53 -23.05
CA THR A 69 -1.59 3.71 -22.06
C THR A 69 -1.80 2.81 -20.84
N VAL A 70 -3.05 2.63 -20.36
CA VAL A 70 -3.37 1.66 -19.29
C VAL A 70 -2.86 0.27 -19.65
N ALA A 71 -3.18 -0.24 -20.85
CA ALA A 71 -2.74 -1.56 -21.30
C ALA A 71 -1.22 -1.69 -21.37
N VAL A 72 -0.54 -0.67 -21.95
CA VAL A 72 0.92 -0.65 -22.07
C VAL A 72 1.62 -0.72 -20.72
N ILE A 73 1.07 -0.01 -19.70
CA ILE A 73 1.66 0.01 -18.36
C ILE A 73 1.35 -1.29 -17.62
N ALA A 74 0.09 -1.75 -17.66
CA ALA A 74 -0.34 -2.92 -16.89
C ALA A 74 0.33 -4.23 -17.36
N LYS A 75 0.55 -4.39 -18.66
CA LYS A 75 1.05 -5.62 -19.27
C LYS A 75 2.38 -6.15 -18.70
N PRO A 76 3.43 -5.33 -18.48
CA PRO A 76 4.69 -5.77 -17.88
C PRO A 76 4.65 -5.82 -16.35
N MET A 77 3.55 -5.38 -15.71
CA MET A 77 3.45 -5.36 -14.25
C MET A 77 3.01 -6.71 -13.70
N GLY A 78 3.43 -7.00 -12.48
CA GLY A 78 2.96 -8.14 -11.73
C GLY A 78 3.92 -9.31 -11.55
N PRO A 79 4.80 -9.73 -12.50
CA PRO A 79 5.57 -10.95 -12.34
C PRO A 79 6.72 -10.84 -11.31
N LEU A 80 6.38 -10.48 -10.06
CA LEU A 80 7.33 -10.30 -8.96
C LEU A 80 8.23 -11.54 -8.79
N LEU A 81 7.64 -12.73 -8.77
CA LEU A 81 8.37 -13.97 -8.53
C LEU A 81 9.40 -14.31 -9.63
N GLU A 82 9.22 -13.76 -10.82
CA GLU A 82 10.18 -13.94 -11.93
C GLU A 82 11.35 -12.95 -11.84
N ARG A 83 11.13 -11.78 -11.23
CA ARG A 83 12.12 -10.69 -11.13
C ARG A 83 13.03 -10.79 -9.93
N ILE A 84 12.64 -11.54 -8.89
CA ILE A 84 13.46 -11.77 -7.69
C ILE A 84 14.38 -12.98 -7.87
N THR A 85 15.46 -13.02 -7.09
CA THR A 85 16.39 -14.15 -7.10
C THR A 85 15.74 -15.46 -6.62
N ALA A 86 16.22 -16.62 -7.10
CA ALA A 86 15.73 -17.92 -6.66
C ALA A 86 15.84 -18.09 -5.13
N GLY A 87 16.99 -17.71 -4.55
CA GLY A 87 17.18 -17.81 -3.11
C GLY A 87 16.25 -16.94 -2.28
N LEU A 88 15.81 -15.78 -2.81
CA LEU A 88 14.78 -14.99 -2.15
C LEU A 88 13.40 -15.67 -2.30
N ARG A 89 13.08 -16.19 -3.48
CA ARG A 89 11.80 -16.86 -3.74
C ARG A 89 11.58 -18.05 -2.80
N GLU A 90 12.62 -18.85 -2.55
CA GLU A 90 12.58 -20.01 -1.64
C GLU A 90 12.27 -19.63 -0.18
N LYS A 91 12.54 -18.39 0.22
CA LYS A 91 12.22 -17.88 1.55
C LYS A 91 10.78 -17.40 1.70
N LEU A 92 10.09 -17.16 0.59
CA LEU A 92 8.73 -16.64 0.61
C LEU A 92 7.75 -17.78 0.93
N PRO A 93 6.88 -17.62 1.94
CA PRO A 93 5.83 -18.59 2.26
C PRO A 93 4.90 -18.82 1.07
N GLU A 94 4.27 -19.99 1.01
CA GLU A 94 3.32 -20.35 -0.06
C GLU A 94 2.23 -19.29 -0.22
N GLN A 95 1.62 -18.83 0.88
CA GLN A 95 0.59 -17.78 0.85
C GLN A 95 1.08 -16.46 0.26
N PHE A 96 2.36 -16.11 0.48
CA PHE A 96 2.94 -14.93 -0.18
C PHE A 96 3.03 -15.13 -1.69
N GLN A 97 3.48 -16.32 -2.11
CA GLN A 97 3.62 -16.65 -3.53
C GLN A 97 2.25 -16.68 -4.22
N GLU A 98 1.22 -17.24 -3.59
CA GLU A 98 -0.16 -17.23 -4.09
C GLU A 98 -0.68 -15.81 -4.31
N LEU A 99 -0.49 -14.91 -3.34
CA LEU A 99 -0.87 -13.50 -3.48
C LEU A 99 -0.11 -12.79 -4.60
N ALA A 100 1.18 -13.10 -4.77
CA ALA A 100 1.99 -12.53 -5.84
C ALA A 100 1.55 -13.02 -7.24
N ILE A 101 1.15 -14.29 -7.35
CA ILE A 101 0.58 -14.86 -8.59
C ILE A 101 -0.77 -14.21 -8.90
N ALA A 102 -1.66 -14.13 -7.93
CA ALA A 102 -2.98 -13.50 -8.11
C ALA A 102 -2.87 -12.02 -8.48
N GLN A 103 -1.92 -11.30 -7.88
CA GLN A 103 -1.61 -9.92 -8.26
C GLN A 103 -1.15 -9.80 -9.72
N ASN A 104 -0.27 -10.70 -10.17
CA ASN A 104 0.16 -10.75 -11.58
C ASN A 104 -1.04 -10.98 -12.52
N GLU A 105 -1.88 -11.97 -12.23
CA GLU A 105 -3.07 -12.26 -13.02
C GLU A 105 -4.03 -11.06 -13.09
N ALA A 106 -4.19 -10.34 -11.97
CA ALA A 106 -5.02 -9.15 -11.92
C ALA A 106 -4.48 -8.01 -12.81
N PHE A 107 -3.16 -7.80 -12.88
CA PHE A 107 -2.55 -6.84 -13.82
C PHE A 107 -2.74 -7.29 -15.28
N GLN A 108 -2.58 -8.59 -15.57
CA GLN A 108 -2.84 -9.12 -16.92
C GLN A 108 -4.31 -8.94 -17.31
N ASN A 109 -5.25 -9.10 -16.37
CA ASN A 109 -6.66 -8.85 -16.60
C ASN A 109 -6.94 -7.38 -16.89
N LEU A 110 -6.33 -6.46 -16.13
CA LEU A 110 -6.43 -5.02 -16.40
C LEU A 110 -5.95 -4.68 -17.81
N ALA A 111 -4.81 -5.25 -18.23
CA ALA A 111 -4.32 -5.05 -19.59
C ALA A 111 -5.34 -5.52 -20.65
N ARG A 112 -5.95 -6.71 -20.45
CA ARG A 112 -6.98 -7.25 -21.37
C ARG A 112 -8.25 -6.38 -21.41
N ILE A 113 -8.71 -5.88 -20.27
CA ILE A 113 -9.85 -4.96 -20.18
C ILE A 113 -9.54 -3.70 -21.00
N ALA A 114 -8.36 -3.13 -20.82
CA ALA A 114 -7.95 -1.92 -21.49
C ALA A 114 -7.79 -2.10 -23.01
N GLU A 115 -7.26 -3.24 -23.46
CA GLU A 115 -7.09 -3.55 -24.90
C GLU A 115 -8.42 -3.81 -25.60
N ASN A 116 -9.31 -4.62 -24.99
CA ASN A 116 -10.46 -5.20 -25.68
C ASN A 116 -11.76 -4.44 -25.43
N LYS A 117 -12.03 -4.09 -24.16
CA LYS A 117 -13.34 -3.52 -23.77
C LYS A 117 -13.33 -1.99 -23.80
N ARG A 118 -12.19 -1.39 -23.49
CA ARG A 118 -12.03 0.07 -23.30
C ARG A 118 -13.05 0.65 -22.30
N ASP A 119 -13.47 -0.18 -21.34
CA ASP A 119 -14.43 0.16 -20.29
C ASP A 119 -13.67 0.71 -19.09
N ILE A 120 -13.83 1.98 -18.83
CA ILE A 120 -13.15 2.69 -17.73
C ILE A 120 -13.66 2.20 -16.37
N GLY A 121 -14.97 1.94 -16.25
CA GLY A 121 -15.57 1.42 -15.02
C GLY A 121 -14.96 0.08 -14.64
N ALA A 122 -14.94 -0.87 -15.58
CA ALA A 122 -14.32 -2.18 -15.37
C ALA A 122 -12.82 -2.08 -15.09
N ALA A 123 -12.10 -1.13 -15.69
CA ALA A 123 -10.69 -0.91 -15.43
C ALA A 123 -10.43 -0.34 -14.01
N LEU A 124 -11.30 0.54 -13.53
CA LEU A 124 -11.25 1.06 -12.17
C LEU A 124 -11.53 -0.04 -11.13
N GLU A 125 -12.56 -0.88 -11.35
CA GLU A 125 -12.86 -2.04 -10.51
C GLU A 125 -11.67 -3.01 -10.45
N GLN A 126 -11.08 -3.33 -11.62
CA GLN A 126 -9.90 -4.19 -11.70
C GLN A 126 -8.68 -3.59 -10.98
N THR A 127 -8.51 -2.25 -11.04
CA THR A 127 -7.44 -1.58 -10.30
C THR A 127 -7.67 -1.67 -8.80
N ALA A 128 -8.91 -1.55 -8.34
CA ALA A 128 -9.26 -1.74 -6.93
C ALA A 128 -8.98 -3.18 -6.48
N GLU A 129 -9.28 -4.19 -7.31
CA GLU A 129 -8.95 -5.59 -7.05
C GLU A 129 -7.43 -5.80 -6.90
N ILE A 130 -6.61 -5.22 -7.79
CA ILE A 130 -5.14 -5.26 -7.68
C ILE A 130 -4.69 -4.74 -6.30
N MET A 131 -5.29 -3.65 -5.80
CA MET A 131 -4.94 -3.09 -4.50
C MET A 131 -5.32 -3.99 -3.33
N THR A 132 -6.29 -4.90 -3.45
CA THR A 132 -6.60 -5.87 -2.40
C THR A 132 -5.47 -6.87 -2.18
N TYR A 133 -4.76 -7.28 -3.23
CA TYR A 133 -3.57 -8.12 -3.11
C TYR A 133 -2.40 -7.37 -2.45
N CYS A 134 -2.23 -6.08 -2.76
CA CYS A 134 -1.25 -5.25 -2.07
C CYS A 134 -1.53 -5.19 -0.56
N SER A 135 -2.77 -4.89 -0.19
CA SER A 135 -3.20 -4.85 1.21
C SER A 135 -3.03 -6.22 1.88
N GLY A 136 -3.46 -7.30 1.23
CA GLY A 136 -3.33 -8.66 1.74
C GLY A 136 -1.88 -9.04 2.08
N CYS A 137 -0.92 -8.73 1.19
CA CYS A 137 0.49 -8.93 1.47
C CYS A 137 0.98 -8.05 2.63
N HIS A 138 0.65 -6.76 2.63
CA HIS A 138 1.12 -5.80 3.63
C HIS A 138 0.51 -6.02 5.02
N ASP A 139 -0.69 -6.59 5.10
CA ASP A 139 -1.34 -6.94 6.36
C ASP A 139 -0.85 -8.29 6.91
N SER A 140 -0.36 -9.18 6.05
CA SER A 140 0.03 -10.54 6.42
C SER A 140 1.52 -10.71 6.69
N PHE A 141 2.40 -9.96 6.00
CA PHE A 141 3.83 -10.19 6.00
C PHE A 141 4.64 -8.93 6.33
N ARG A 142 5.79 -9.15 6.95
CA ARG A 142 6.83 -8.13 7.14
C ARG A 142 8.21 -8.75 6.90
N PHE A 143 9.14 -7.94 6.41
CA PHE A 143 10.51 -8.38 6.14
C PHE A 143 11.44 -7.86 7.24
N GLU A 144 12.26 -8.76 7.80
CA GLU A 144 13.30 -8.41 8.75
C GLU A 144 14.68 -8.78 8.20
N VAL A 145 15.63 -7.85 8.33
CA VAL A 145 17.01 -8.12 7.94
C VAL A 145 17.68 -8.93 9.05
N LYS A 146 18.13 -10.14 8.72
CA LYS A 146 18.90 -10.98 9.63
C LYS A 146 20.21 -10.30 9.96
N THR A 147 20.34 -9.79 11.18
CA THR A 147 21.60 -9.26 11.69
C THR A 147 22.53 -10.41 11.99
N PRO A 148 23.76 -10.46 11.44
CA PRO A 148 24.73 -11.50 11.79
C PRO A 148 24.96 -11.47 13.32
N ALA A 149 24.93 -12.64 13.95
CA ALA A 149 25.24 -12.75 15.36
C ALA A 149 26.61 -12.09 15.61
N LYS A 150 26.65 -11.14 16.56
CA LYS A 150 27.90 -10.47 16.94
C LYS A 150 28.86 -11.55 17.49
N VAL A 151 29.87 -11.94 16.69
CA VAL A 151 30.91 -12.84 17.17
C VAL A 151 31.57 -12.15 18.36
N ARG A 152 31.28 -12.62 19.58
CA ARG A 152 32.03 -12.21 20.77
C ARG A 152 33.46 -12.74 20.59
N ARG A 153 34.38 -11.85 20.33
CA ARG A 153 35.81 -12.11 20.47
C ARG A 153 36.21 -11.98 21.93
#